data_9a60d6f46dbb41cb97679aad68b8dbc3
#
_entry.id   9a60d6f46dbb41cb97679aad68b8dbc3
#
_cell.length_a   1.000
_cell.length_b   1.000
_cell.length_c   1.000
_cell.angle_alpha   90.00
_cell.angle_beta   90.00
_cell.angle_gamma   90.00
#
_symmetry.space_group_name_H-M   'P 1'
#
loop_
_entity.id
_entity.type
_entity.pdbx_description
1 polymer ?
#
loop_
_entity_poly.entity_id
_entity_poly.type
_entity_poly.pdbx_seq_one_letter_code
_entity_poly.pdbx_strand_id
1 'polypeptide(L)'
;MKRDDVMAMLCDYRYVCGRKQYLTLRVSQLERWAARERDEEISGASLHAQVVDGMPRGTDVGRPVERLGVDMADGTARIQSTYADELAAARAELEKCTDMIGCVDALLIGLDTRERFLVRCRYIDHLSWRGCCLKYREVYCEEYSEAGLRKATLAALEKVFDMAA
;
A
#
# COMPACT_ATOMS: atom_id res chain seq x y z
N MET A 1 19.58 4.03 -13.73
CA MET A 1 19.17 4.70 -12.47
C MET A 1 20.40 5.24 -11.75
N LYS A 2 20.33 6.38 -11.02
CA LYS A 2 21.51 6.91 -10.32
C LYS A 2 21.83 6.05 -9.08
N ARG A 3 23.12 5.95 -8.70
CA ARG A 3 23.56 5.17 -7.52
C ARG A 3 22.88 5.66 -6.23
N ASP A 4 22.71 6.97 -6.08
CA ASP A 4 22.07 7.57 -4.91
C ASP A 4 20.60 7.17 -4.80
N ASP A 5 19.90 7.06 -5.92
CA ASP A 5 18.49 6.62 -5.95
C ASP A 5 18.36 5.17 -5.48
N VAL A 6 19.27 4.29 -5.93
CA VAL A 6 19.30 2.87 -5.50
C VAL A 6 19.57 2.77 -4.01
N MET A 7 20.52 3.55 -3.50
CA MET A 7 20.84 3.57 -2.07
C MET A 7 19.65 4.04 -1.23
N ALA A 8 18.97 5.10 -1.66
CA ALA A 8 17.77 5.57 -1.00
C ALA A 8 16.68 4.49 -0.97
N MET A 9 16.41 3.82 -2.10
CA MET A 9 15.44 2.73 -2.17
C MET A 9 15.76 1.56 -1.24
N LEU A 10 17.03 1.16 -1.14
CA LEU A 10 17.47 0.11 -0.22
C LEU A 10 17.28 0.51 1.24
N CYS A 11 17.62 1.75 1.60
CA CYS A 11 17.48 2.27 2.96
C CYS A 11 16.00 2.43 3.37
N ASP A 12 15.15 2.86 2.45
CA ASP A 12 13.73 3.12 2.71
C ASP A 12 12.86 1.85 2.59
N TYR A 13 13.40 0.75 2.08
CA TYR A 13 12.65 -0.47 1.78
C TYR A 13 11.75 -0.93 2.92
N ARG A 14 12.27 -0.98 4.14
CA ARG A 14 11.52 -1.41 5.34
C ARG A 14 10.36 -0.47 5.67
N TYR A 15 10.61 0.85 5.55
CA TYR A 15 9.56 1.85 5.74
C TYR A 15 8.47 1.70 4.68
N VAL A 16 8.84 1.53 3.41
CA VAL A 16 7.90 1.37 2.29
C VAL A 16 7.08 0.09 2.43
N CYS A 17 7.67 -1.01 2.91
CA CYS A 17 6.92 -2.23 3.23
C CYS A 17 5.84 -1.98 4.30
N GLY A 18 6.19 -1.28 5.39
CA GLY A 18 5.22 -0.89 6.42
C GLY A 18 4.13 0.04 5.88
N ARG A 19 4.52 1.03 5.06
CA ARG A 19 3.58 1.95 4.40
C ARG A 19 2.62 1.22 3.48
N LYS A 20 3.10 0.27 2.67
CA LYS A 20 2.26 -0.59 1.83
C LYS A 20 1.21 -1.34 2.65
N GLN A 21 1.59 -1.96 3.76
CA GLN A 21 0.65 -2.67 4.63
C GLN A 21 -0.42 -1.74 5.19
N TYR A 22 -0.02 -0.56 5.68
CA TYR A 22 -0.96 0.46 6.16
C TYR A 22 -1.94 0.88 5.07
N LEU A 23 -1.45 1.21 3.87
CA LEU A 23 -2.30 1.64 2.75
C LEU A 23 -3.26 0.55 2.30
N THR A 24 -2.84 -0.72 2.30
CA THR A 24 -3.72 -1.85 1.99
C THR A 24 -4.89 -1.92 2.99
N LEU A 25 -4.61 -1.76 4.28
CA LEU A 25 -5.66 -1.72 5.31
C LEU A 25 -6.56 -0.49 5.15
N ARG A 26 -5.97 0.67 4.86
CA ARG A 26 -6.73 1.93 4.66
C ARG A 26 -7.69 1.84 3.48
N VAL A 27 -7.25 1.33 2.35
CA VAL A 27 -8.10 1.08 1.17
C VAL A 27 -9.27 0.17 1.54
N SER A 28 -9.00 -0.96 2.20
CA SER A 28 -10.05 -1.88 2.65
C SER A 28 -11.04 -1.27 3.65
N GLN A 29 -10.59 -0.33 4.49
CA GLN A 29 -11.47 0.41 5.40
C GLN A 29 -12.37 1.38 4.65
N LEU A 30 -11.81 2.17 3.75
CA LEU A 30 -12.56 3.14 2.94
C LEU A 30 -13.63 2.43 2.09
N GLU A 31 -13.29 1.31 1.48
CA GLU A 31 -14.23 0.49 0.71
C GLU A 31 -15.40 -0.04 1.58
N ARG A 32 -15.09 -0.49 2.80
CA ARG A 32 -16.13 -0.95 3.74
C ARG A 32 -17.02 0.18 4.24
N TRP A 33 -16.46 1.36 4.48
CA TRP A 33 -17.27 2.52 4.91
C TRP A 33 -18.18 3.00 3.80
N ALA A 34 -17.67 3.12 2.58
CA ALA A 34 -18.47 3.47 1.42
C ALA A 34 -19.61 2.46 1.15
N ALA A 35 -19.36 1.17 1.38
CA ALA A 35 -20.38 0.15 1.25
C ALA A 35 -21.45 0.27 2.35
N ARG A 36 -21.05 0.49 3.62
CA ARG A 36 -21.99 0.63 4.73
C ARG A 36 -22.89 1.84 4.58
N GLU A 37 -22.35 3.02 4.25
CA GLU A 37 -23.15 4.21 4.03
C GLU A 37 -24.17 4.03 2.91
N ARG A 38 -23.78 3.33 1.84
CA ARG A 38 -24.70 2.98 0.76
C ARG A 38 -25.84 2.08 1.24
N ASP A 39 -25.54 1.08 2.06
CA ASP A 39 -26.57 0.17 2.60
C ASP A 39 -27.51 0.90 3.56
N GLU A 40 -27.00 1.82 4.38
CA GLU A 40 -27.79 2.65 5.31
C GLU A 40 -28.72 3.61 4.55
N GLU A 41 -28.26 4.25 3.48
CA GLU A 41 -29.12 5.09 2.63
C GLU A 41 -30.22 4.30 1.94
N ILE A 42 -29.89 3.12 1.37
CA ILE A 42 -30.88 2.23 0.75
C ILE A 42 -31.94 1.81 1.78
N SER A 43 -31.52 1.44 2.99
CA SER A 43 -32.43 1.06 4.07
C SER A 43 -33.31 2.23 4.53
N GLY A 44 -32.74 3.42 4.69
CA GLY A 44 -33.44 4.63 5.06
C GLY A 44 -34.52 5.05 4.04
N ALA A 45 -34.15 5.01 2.76
CA ALA A 45 -35.07 5.31 1.67
C ALA A 45 -36.21 4.28 1.58
N SER A 46 -35.92 3.00 1.84
CA SER A 46 -36.94 1.94 1.86
C SER A 46 -37.95 2.09 3.00
N LEU A 47 -37.50 2.55 4.17
CA LEU A 47 -38.40 2.81 5.32
C LEU A 47 -39.35 4.00 5.08
N HIS A 48 -38.88 5.06 4.43
CA HIS A 48 -39.72 6.18 4.05
C HIS A 48 -40.77 5.82 2.99
N ALA A 49 -40.46 4.89 2.10
CA ALA A 49 -41.44 4.41 1.10
C ALA A 49 -42.60 3.60 1.71
N GLN A 50 -42.43 3.02 2.90
CA GLN A 50 -43.48 2.26 3.60
C GLN A 50 -44.49 3.14 4.38
N VAL A 51 -44.16 4.42 4.61
CA VAL A 51 -45.03 5.35 5.39
C VAL A 51 -46.02 6.12 4.49
N VAL A 52 -46.13 5.83 3.23
CA VAL A 52 -47.14 6.42 2.35
C VAL A 52 -48.47 5.68 2.53
N ASP A 53 -49.04 5.74 3.73
CA ASP A 53 -50.42 5.37 4.01
C ASP A 53 -51.30 6.63 3.84
N GLY A 54 -51.84 6.76 2.65
CA GLY A 54 -52.77 7.84 2.33
C GLY A 54 -52.91 8.03 0.83
N MET A 55 -54.08 7.69 0.27
CA MET A 55 -54.43 8.06 -1.11
C MET A 55 -54.13 9.54 -1.35
N PRO A 56 -53.35 9.89 -2.38
CA PRO A 56 -53.08 11.28 -2.71
C PRO A 56 -54.38 11.93 -3.16
N ARG A 57 -54.94 12.82 -2.33
CA ARG A 57 -56.00 13.75 -2.71
C ARG A 57 -55.37 14.98 -3.35
N GLY A 58 -54.91 14.86 -4.57
CA GLY A 58 -54.34 15.99 -5.29
C GLY A 58 -53.97 15.62 -6.69
N THR A 59 -54.12 16.55 -7.62
CA THR A 59 -53.83 16.45 -9.05
C THR A 59 -52.34 16.40 -9.37
N ASP A 60 -51.47 16.37 -8.37
CA ASP A 60 -50.05 16.24 -8.57
C ASP A 60 -49.63 14.76 -8.50
N VAL A 61 -49.87 14.04 -9.59
CA VAL A 61 -49.37 12.67 -9.80
C VAL A 61 -47.88 12.73 -10.07
N GLY A 62 -47.13 13.33 -9.16
CA GLY A 62 -45.69 13.21 -9.15
C GLY A 62 -45.36 11.77 -8.80
N ARG A 63 -44.71 11.07 -9.70
CA ARG A 63 -44.29 9.67 -9.55
C ARG A 63 -43.36 9.53 -8.34
N PRO A 64 -43.82 9.15 -7.16
CA PRO A 64 -43.00 9.13 -5.94
C PRO A 64 -41.81 8.15 -6.07
N VAL A 65 -41.99 7.10 -6.86
CA VAL A 65 -40.95 6.10 -7.13
C VAL A 65 -39.81 6.68 -7.98
N GLU A 66 -40.14 7.57 -8.94
CA GLU A 66 -39.10 8.22 -9.75
C GLU A 66 -38.30 9.25 -8.93
N ARG A 67 -38.96 10.03 -8.06
CA ARG A 67 -38.27 10.94 -7.14
C ARG A 67 -37.39 10.18 -6.16
N LEU A 68 -37.88 9.12 -5.57
CA LEU A 68 -37.07 8.25 -4.70
C LEU A 68 -35.89 7.68 -5.42
N GLY A 69 -36.05 7.22 -6.67
CA GLY A 69 -34.93 6.71 -7.48
C GLY A 69 -33.90 7.78 -7.80
N VAL A 70 -34.29 9.03 -8.05
CA VAL A 70 -33.35 10.14 -8.28
C VAL A 70 -32.65 10.51 -6.97
N ASP A 71 -33.36 10.64 -5.85
CA ASP A 71 -32.77 10.96 -4.56
C ASP A 71 -31.76 9.89 -4.10
N MET A 72 -32.06 8.60 -4.33
CA MET A 72 -31.14 7.50 -4.07
C MET A 72 -29.91 7.54 -4.98
N ALA A 73 -30.09 7.87 -6.27
CA ALA A 73 -28.99 7.99 -7.20
C ALA A 73 -28.07 9.16 -6.84
N ASP A 74 -28.64 10.31 -6.47
CA ASP A 74 -27.90 11.51 -6.05
C ASP A 74 -27.16 11.26 -4.72
N GLY A 75 -27.80 10.60 -3.75
CA GLY A 75 -27.17 10.20 -2.49
C GLY A 75 -25.98 9.26 -2.73
N THR A 76 -26.18 8.22 -3.52
CA THR A 76 -25.11 7.26 -3.87
C THR A 76 -23.96 7.96 -4.60
N ALA A 77 -24.25 8.90 -5.52
CA ALA A 77 -23.24 9.67 -6.23
C ALA A 77 -22.44 10.57 -5.27
N ARG A 78 -23.11 11.18 -4.28
CA ARG A 78 -22.46 12.02 -3.26
C ARG A 78 -21.52 11.23 -2.37
N ILE A 79 -21.92 10.04 -1.91
CA ILE A 79 -21.08 9.15 -1.11
C ILE A 79 -19.88 8.67 -1.92
N GLN A 80 -20.10 8.26 -3.16
CA GLN A 80 -19.02 7.86 -4.05
C GLN A 80 -18.01 8.99 -4.25
N SER A 81 -18.46 10.25 -4.36
CA SER A 81 -17.57 11.40 -4.48
C SER A 81 -16.76 11.67 -3.21
N THR A 82 -17.36 11.47 -2.02
CA THR A 82 -16.69 11.72 -0.73
C THR A 82 -15.47 10.81 -0.51
N TYR A 83 -15.58 9.54 -0.86
CA TYR A 83 -14.47 8.58 -0.68
C TYR A 83 -13.64 8.35 -1.94
N ALA A 84 -14.13 8.74 -3.13
CA ALA A 84 -13.48 8.46 -4.40
C ALA A 84 -12.08 9.07 -4.49
N ASP A 85 -11.94 10.32 -4.08
CA ASP A 85 -10.65 11.04 -4.14
C ASP A 85 -9.65 10.45 -3.15
N GLU A 86 -10.10 10.13 -1.92
CA GLU A 86 -9.22 9.51 -0.92
C GLU A 86 -8.82 8.09 -1.31
N LEU A 87 -9.75 7.30 -1.87
CA LEU A 87 -9.46 5.98 -2.40
C LEU A 87 -8.48 6.04 -3.58
N ALA A 88 -8.68 6.98 -4.51
CA ALA A 88 -7.78 7.15 -5.65
C ALA A 88 -6.37 7.53 -5.19
N ALA A 89 -6.25 8.46 -4.24
CA ALA A 89 -4.96 8.86 -3.68
C ALA A 89 -4.27 7.70 -2.95
N ALA A 90 -5.00 6.96 -2.11
CA ALA A 90 -4.46 5.82 -1.37
C ALA A 90 -4.02 4.69 -2.31
N ARG A 91 -4.78 4.41 -3.37
CA ARG A 91 -4.42 3.39 -4.38
C ARG A 91 -3.20 3.80 -5.18
N ALA A 92 -3.10 5.05 -5.62
CA ALA A 92 -1.94 5.57 -6.35
C ALA A 92 -0.65 5.51 -5.50
N GLU A 93 -0.75 5.80 -4.21
CA GLU A 93 0.39 5.67 -3.29
C GLU A 93 0.75 4.20 -3.03
N LEU A 94 -0.25 3.31 -2.91
CA LEU A 94 -0.05 1.86 -2.77
C LEU A 94 0.67 1.26 -3.99
N GLU A 95 0.33 1.69 -5.20
CA GLU A 95 0.98 1.31 -6.44
C GLU A 95 2.46 1.71 -6.42
N LYS A 96 2.76 2.98 -6.10
CA LYS A 96 4.16 3.47 -5.97
C LYS A 96 4.97 2.66 -4.95
N CYS A 97 4.38 2.34 -3.79
CA CYS A 97 5.04 1.50 -2.81
C CYS A 97 5.30 0.09 -3.35
N THR A 98 4.35 -0.47 -4.09
CA THR A 98 4.45 -1.81 -4.68
C THR A 98 5.54 -1.87 -5.74
N ASP A 99 5.61 -0.88 -6.61
CA ASP A 99 6.63 -0.77 -7.66
C ASP A 99 8.03 -0.63 -7.06
N MET A 100 8.19 0.22 -6.03
CA MET A 100 9.46 0.39 -5.35
C MET A 100 9.94 -0.90 -4.68
N ILE A 101 9.05 -1.63 -4.00
CA ILE A 101 9.36 -2.93 -3.40
C ILE A 101 9.76 -3.92 -4.49
N GLY A 102 8.99 -3.98 -5.58
CA GLY A 102 9.28 -4.85 -6.72
C GLY A 102 10.64 -4.58 -7.36
N CYS A 103 11.01 -3.31 -7.51
CA CYS A 103 12.35 -2.92 -8.00
C CYS A 103 13.46 -3.40 -7.08
N VAL A 104 13.34 -3.17 -5.77
CA VAL A 104 14.36 -3.60 -4.80
C VAL A 104 14.46 -5.13 -4.76
N ASP A 105 13.33 -5.83 -4.74
CA ASP A 105 13.31 -7.30 -4.75
C ASP A 105 13.98 -7.86 -6.02
N ALA A 106 13.71 -7.27 -7.18
CA ALA A 106 14.34 -7.66 -8.44
C ALA A 106 15.88 -7.48 -8.40
N LEU A 107 16.35 -6.35 -7.89
CA LEU A 107 17.78 -6.09 -7.71
C LEU A 107 18.44 -7.09 -6.74
N LEU A 108 17.75 -7.44 -5.66
CA LEU A 108 18.25 -8.40 -4.67
C LEU A 108 18.25 -9.84 -5.21
N ILE A 109 17.35 -10.21 -6.11
CA ILE A 109 17.31 -11.54 -6.74
C ILE A 109 18.57 -11.81 -7.55
N GLY A 110 19.15 -10.78 -8.18
CA GLY A 110 20.41 -10.89 -8.94
C GLY A 110 21.66 -11.18 -8.11
N LEU A 111 21.58 -11.09 -6.78
CA LEU A 111 22.66 -11.38 -5.85
C LEU A 111 22.62 -12.85 -5.40
N ASP A 112 23.80 -13.40 -5.05
CA ASP A 112 23.84 -14.69 -4.37
C ASP A 112 23.24 -14.60 -2.95
N THR A 113 23.02 -15.75 -2.31
CA THR A 113 22.36 -15.82 -0.99
C THR A 113 23.15 -15.07 0.09
N ARG A 114 24.49 -15.13 0.06
CA ARG A 114 25.35 -14.48 1.05
C ARG A 114 25.42 -12.97 0.79
N GLU A 115 25.58 -12.56 -0.46
CA GLU A 115 25.58 -11.15 -0.88
C GLU A 115 24.26 -10.46 -0.54
N ARG A 116 23.13 -11.10 -0.86
CA ARG A 116 21.79 -10.62 -0.52
C ARG A 116 21.61 -10.45 1.00
N PHE A 117 22.08 -11.43 1.77
CA PHE A 117 22.05 -11.34 3.24
C PHE A 117 22.82 -10.13 3.76
N LEU A 118 24.02 -9.89 3.24
CA LEU A 118 24.87 -8.77 3.65
C LEU A 118 24.26 -7.42 3.32
N VAL A 119 23.74 -7.26 2.11
CA VAL A 119 23.05 -6.04 1.68
C VAL A 119 21.82 -5.80 2.55
N ARG A 120 20.99 -6.82 2.83
CA ARG A 120 19.84 -6.70 3.71
C ARG A 120 20.23 -6.28 5.12
N CYS A 121 21.19 -6.95 5.74
CA CYS A 121 21.60 -6.64 7.10
C CYS A 121 22.09 -5.19 7.23
N ARG A 122 22.85 -4.70 6.25
CA ARG A 122 23.47 -3.37 6.35
C ARG A 122 22.54 -2.24 5.94
N TYR A 123 21.82 -2.36 4.83
CA TYR A 123 21.08 -1.27 4.21
C TYR A 123 19.57 -1.33 4.49
N ILE A 124 18.99 -2.51 4.60
CA ILE A 124 17.55 -2.66 4.91
C ILE A 124 17.30 -2.75 6.40
N ASP A 125 18.09 -3.57 7.13
CA ASP A 125 17.96 -3.73 8.58
C ASP A 125 18.76 -2.67 9.37
N HIS A 126 19.57 -1.84 8.70
CA HIS A 126 20.38 -0.76 9.28
C HIS A 126 21.33 -1.22 10.40
N LEU A 127 21.81 -2.46 10.37
CA LEU A 127 22.69 -2.97 11.39
C LEU A 127 24.08 -2.31 11.31
N SER A 128 24.73 -2.12 12.46
CA SER A 128 26.14 -1.76 12.50
C SER A 128 27.01 -2.88 11.90
N TRP A 129 28.24 -2.58 11.49
CA TRP A 129 29.15 -3.61 10.95
C TRP A 129 29.37 -4.75 11.95
N ARG A 130 29.52 -4.42 13.22
CA ARG A 130 29.60 -5.41 14.30
C ARG A 130 28.32 -6.27 14.38
N GLY A 131 27.15 -5.66 14.25
CA GLY A 131 25.86 -6.36 14.20
C GLY A 131 25.75 -7.29 12.99
N CYS A 132 26.23 -6.84 11.82
CA CYS A 132 26.30 -7.69 10.63
C CYS A 132 27.20 -8.91 10.83
N CYS A 133 28.38 -8.75 11.46
CA CYS A 133 29.28 -9.85 11.77
C CYS A 133 28.65 -10.87 12.71
N LEU A 134 27.98 -10.42 13.78
CA LEU A 134 27.30 -11.31 14.71
C LEU A 134 26.20 -12.11 14.03
N LYS A 135 25.34 -11.43 13.26
CA LYS A 135 24.24 -12.07 12.54
C LYS A 135 24.72 -13.02 11.44
N TYR A 136 25.82 -12.67 10.76
CA TYR A 136 26.44 -13.54 9.76
C TYR A 136 26.96 -14.83 10.40
N ARG A 137 27.66 -14.72 11.55
CA ARG A 137 28.14 -15.89 12.31
C ARG A 137 27.00 -16.79 12.78
N GLU A 138 25.88 -16.20 13.24
CA GLU A 138 24.71 -16.98 13.67
C GLU A 138 24.09 -17.79 12.52
N VAL A 139 24.03 -17.21 11.31
CA VAL A 139 23.36 -17.85 10.17
C VAL A 139 24.28 -18.83 9.43
N TYR A 140 25.55 -18.47 9.24
CA TYR A 140 26.47 -19.26 8.40
C TYR A 140 27.51 -20.06 9.20
N CYS A 141 27.57 -19.87 10.52
CA CYS A 141 28.57 -20.50 11.41
C CYS A 141 30.02 -20.19 10.98
N GLU A 142 30.24 -19.07 10.31
CA GLU A 142 31.54 -18.60 9.81
C GLU A 142 31.93 -17.29 10.48
N GLU A 143 33.19 -17.13 10.84
CA GLU A 143 33.69 -15.87 11.38
C GLU A 143 34.27 -15.00 10.26
N TYR A 144 33.81 -13.77 10.18
CA TYR A 144 34.32 -12.76 9.27
C TYR A 144 34.79 -11.55 10.04
N SER A 145 35.94 -10.98 9.63
CA SER A 145 36.38 -9.69 10.13
C SER A 145 35.49 -8.58 9.59
N GLU A 146 35.29 -7.50 10.35
CA GLU A 146 34.52 -6.35 9.87
C GLU A 146 35.02 -5.81 8.53
N ALA A 147 36.32 -5.76 8.34
CA ALA A 147 36.93 -5.30 7.09
C ALA A 147 36.60 -6.22 5.91
N GLY A 148 36.65 -7.53 6.11
CA GLY A 148 36.28 -8.52 5.10
C GLY A 148 34.82 -8.45 4.73
N LEU A 149 33.94 -8.35 5.73
CA LEU A 149 32.50 -8.23 5.51
C LEU A 149 32.13 -6.93 4.79
N ARG A 150 32.77 -5.80 5.18
CA ARG A 150 32.60 -4.52 4.48
C ARG A 150 32.98 -4.62 3.01
N LYS A 151 34.15 -5.23 2.70
CA LYS A 151 34.60 -5.42 1.32
C LYS A 151 33.60 -6.27 0.51
N ALA A 152 33.14 -7.39 1.07
CA ALA A 152 32.15 -8.25 0.43
C ALA A 152 30.82 -7.52 0.18
N THR A 153 30.34 -6.76 1.17
CA THR A 153 29.10 -5.97 1.03
C THR A 153 29.22 -4.90 -0.05
N LEU A 154 30.36 -4.20 -0.13
CA LEU A 154 30.60 -3.19 -1.18
C LEU A 154 30.67 -3.83 -2.57
N ALA A 155 31.29 -5.00 -2.70
CA ALA A 155 31.31 -5.73 -3.98
C ALA A 155 29.91 -6.17 -4.41
N ALA A 156 29.06 -6.62 -3.46
CA ALA A 156 27.66 -6.94 -3.73
C ALA A 156 26.88 -5.70 -4.17
N LEU A 157 27.15 -4.54 -3.57
CA LEU A 157 26.51 -3.27 -3.91
C LEU A 157 26.85 -2.79 -5.32
N GLU A 158 28.11 -2.95 -5.74
CA GLU A 158 28.51 -2.63 -7.12
C GLU A 158 27.72 -3.49 -8.13
N LYS A 159 27.50 -4.78 -7.86
CA LYS A 159 26.62 -5.61 -8.70
C LYS A 159 25.19 -5.07 -8.77
N VAL A 160 24.64 -4.60 -7.65
CA VAL A 160 23.31 -3.97 -7.63
C VAL A 160 23.28 -2.72 -8.50
N PHE A 161 24.31 -1.89 -8.43
CA PHE A 161 24.42 -0.69 -9.25
C PHE A 161 24.54 -1.00 -10.74
N ASP A 162 25.30 -2.03 -11.10
CA ASP A 162 25.47 -2.48 -12.48
C ASP A 162 24.14 -3.02 -13.06
N MET A 163 23.35 -3.72 -12.24
CA MET A 163 21.99 -4.18 -12.65
C MET A 163 20.99 -3.04 -12.80
N ALA A 164 21.19 -1.94 -12.09
CA ALA A 164 20.31 -0.78 -12.11
C ALA A 164 20.66 0.25 -13.19
N ALA A 165 21.85 0.14 -13.83
CA ALA A 165 22.31 1.05 -14.86
C ALA A 165 21.58 0.86 -16.18
#